data_4287dea39a5905b0b9396e7e2586c820
#
_entry.id   4287dea39a5905b0b9396e7e2586c820
#
_cell.length_a   1.000
_cell.length_b   1.000
_cell.length_c   1.000
_cell.angle_alpha   90.00
_cell.angle_beta   90.00
_cell.angle_gamma   90.00
#
_symmetry.space_group_name_H-M   'P 1'
#
loop_
_entity.id
_entity.type
_entity.pdbx_description
1 polymer ?
#
loop_
_entity_poly.entity_id
_entity_poly.type
_entity_poly.pdbx_seq_one_letter_code
_entity_poly.pdbx_strand_id
1 'polypeptide(L)'
;MKRIIELDGRTVEYDLERKNVKNLNLRIKADQSVYVSANHKVSEKTIQDFLQSKSDYILKALDRYAEMAKYASKPKTYVDGESFRILGHDLRLKVIQGKRNFAVSDEVYVTLVAKDPNDHDMKKRTMDNWIKKQCQEYIQQVCESVYPKFQKYGVEFPVLRFRNMVSRWGSCQPKRKILTFNIALIEAPLSCIEYVVTHEFVHFLQPNHSRKFYQYLSMFMPDWKERKSSLEKTYNYFE
;
A
#
# COMPACT_ATOMS: atom_id res chain seq x y z
N MET A 1 -3.35 22.88 14.12
CA MET A 1 -4.47 23.68 14.66
C MET A 1 -5.73 23.15 13.98
N LYS A 2 -6.64 22.60 14.77
CA LYS A 2 -7.91 22.02 14.25
C LYS A 2 -8.86 23.12 13.78
N ARG A 3 -9.46 22.91 12.63
CA ARG A 3 -10.41 23.81 11.97
C ARG A 3 -11.53 23.02 11.35
N ILE A 4 -12.62 23.70 11.02
CA ILE A 4 -13.81 23.10 10.44
C ILE A 4 -14.15 23.82 9.14
N ILE A 5 -14.60 23.07 8.15
CA ILE A 5 -15.15 23.58 6.89
C ILE A 5 -16.39 22.78 6.52
N GLU A 6 -17.34 23.43 5.88
CA GLU A 6 -18.50 22.77 5.29
C GLU A 6 -18.24 22.52 3.80
N LEU A 7 -18.31 21.27 3.37
CA LEU A 7 -18.10 20.83 2.01
C LEU A 7 -19.35 20.08 1.53
N ASP A 8 -20.07 20.64 0.57
CA ASP A 8 -21.29 20.06 -0.02
C ASP A 8 -22.28 19.56 1.05
N GLY A 9 -22.54 20.38 2.10
CA GLY A 9 -23.45 20.07 3.19
C GLY A 9 -22.91 19.10 4.25
N ARG A 10 -21.64 18.74 4.19
CA ARG A 10 -20.96 17.89 5.19
C ARG A 10 -19.87 18.66 5.91
N THR A 11 -19.92 18.63 7.23
CA THR A 11 -18.90 19.23 8.08
C THR A 11 -17.64 18.37 8.12
N VAL A 12 -16.48 18.95 7.76
CA VAL A 12 -15.19 18.29 7.75
C VAL A 12 -14.22 19.02 8.66
N GLU A 13 -13.67 18.30 9.64
CA GLU A 13 -12.58 18.80 10.49
C GLU A 13 -11.23 18.62 9.79
N TYR A 14 -10.35 19.62 9.83
CA TYR A 14 -9.01 19.51 9.28
C TYR A 14 -7.95 20.18 10.16
N ASP A 15 -6.75 19.63 10.11
CA ASP A 15 -5.57 20.20 10.77
C ASP A 15 -4.80 21.11 9.82
N LEU A 16 -4.73 22.41 10.16
CA LEU A 16 -3.93 23.39 9.42
C LEU A 16 -2.54 23.54 10.02
N GLU A 17 -1.51 23.25 9.22
CA GLU A 17 -0.11 23.49 9.54
C GLU A 17 0.44 24.63 8.68
N ARG A 18 0.91 25.70 9.33
CA ARG A 18 1.60 26.80 8.67
C ARG A 18 3.10 26.49 8.62
N LYS A 19 3.64 26.38 7.40
CA LYS A 19 5.07 26.09 7.19
C LYS A 19 5.57 26.66 5.87
N ASN A 20 6.89 26.72 5.69
CA ASN A 20 7.49 27.26 4.48
C ASN A 20 7.35 26.26 3.30
N VAL A 21 6.20 26.32 2.62
CA VAL A 21 5.88 25.52 1.42
C VAL A 21 5.50 26.42 0.26
N LYS A 22 5.82 25.98 -0.98
CA LYS A 22 5.50 26.75 -2.19
C LYS A 22 4.00 26.68 -2.54
N ASN A 23 3.36 25.53 -2.30
CA ASN A 23 1.98 25.26 -2.69
C ASN A 23 1.15 24.86 -1.46
N LEU A 24 -0.17 25.01 -1.57
CA LEU A 24 -1.12 24.37 -0.67
C LEU A 24 -1.04 22.86 -0.85
N ASN A 25 -0.88 22.12 0.25
CA ASN A 25 -0.86 20.66 0.21
C ASN A 25 -2.01 20.12 1.06
N LEU A 26 -2.78 19.21 0.47
CA LEU A 26 -3.85 18.46 1.12
C LEU A 26 -3.40 17.01 1.29
N ARG A 27 -3.58 16.47 2.48
CA ARG A 27 -3.34 15.06 2.78
C ARG A 27 -4.51 14.53 3.60
N ILE A 28 -5.09 13.43 3.17
CA ILE A 28 -6.11 12.69 3.90
C ILE A 28 -5.50 11.35 4.28
N LYS A 29 -5.62 10.96 5.55
CA LYS A 29 -5.10 9.70 6.07
C LYS A 29 -6.21 8.65 6.18
N ALA A 30 -5.79 7.38 6.33
CA ALA A 30 -6.70 6.25 6.51
C ALA A 30 -7.56 6.33 7.79
N ASP A 31 -7.10 7.06 8.81
CA ASP A 31 -7.86 7.39 10.01
C ASP A 31 -8.88 8.53 9.81
N GLN A 32 -9.14 8.91 8.54
CA GLN A 32 -10.02 9.99 8.10
C GLN A 32 -9.56 11.39 8.53
N SER A 33 -8.37 11.54 9.11
CA SER A 33 -7.83 12.85 9.44
C SER A 33 -7.40 13.60 8.17
N VAL A 34 -7.80 14.87 8.07
CA VAL A 34 -7.50 15.76 6.94
C VAL A 34 -6.45 16.78 7.37
N TYR A 35 -5.35 16.85 6.65
CA TYR A 35 -4.22 17.77 6.91
C TYR A 35 -4.04 18.71 5.74
N VAL A 36 -3.92 20.00 6.07
CA VAL A 36 -3.61 21.05 5.10
C VAL A 36 -2.30 21.71 5.51
N SER A 37 -1.36 21.81 4.59
CA SER A 37 -0.14 22.60 4.80
C SER A 37 -0.15 23.81 3.89
N ALA A 38 0.06 25.01 4.49
CA ALA A 38 0.02 26.29 3.80
C ALA A 38 1.20 27.18 4.19
N ASN A 39 1.65 28.04 3.28
CA ASN A 39 2.60 29.08 3.62
C ASN A 39 1.97 30.10 4.60
N HIS A 40 2.78 30.69 5.47
CA HIS A 40 2.34 31.70 6.43
C HIS A 40 1.63 32.89 5.77
N LYS A 41 1.98 33.24 4.52
CA LYS A 41 1.42 34.36 3.75
C LYS A 41 0.06 34.07 3.09
N VAL A 42 -0.37 32.80 3.03
CA VAL A 42 -1.63 32.42 2.39
C VAL A 42 -2.81 32.78 3.28
N SER A 43 -3.80 33.50 2.73
CA SER A 43 -4.98 33.92 3.49
C SER A 43 -5.86 32.70 3.85
N GLU A 44 -6.66 32.84 4.92
CA GLU A 44 -7.64 31.81 5.31
C GLU A 44 -8.67 31.58 4.17
N LYS A 45 -9.12 32.66 3.54
CA LYS A 45 -10.06 32.60 2.40
C LYS A 45 -9.47 31.73 1.28
N THR A 46 -8.21 31.92 0.90
CA THR A 46 -7.54 31.13 -0.13
C THR A 46 -7.48 29.64 0.23
N ILE A 47 -7.30 29.32 1.52
CA ILE A 47 -7.31 27.92 2.00
C ILE A 47 -8.71 27.33 1.90
N GLN A 48 -9.74 28.10 2.30
CA GLN A 48 -11.13 27.66 2.20
C GLN A 48 -11.54 27.43 0.72
N ASP A 49 -11.23 28.39 -0.17
CA ASP A 49 -11.49 28.28 -1.61
C ASP A 49 -10.79 27.04 -2.21
N PHE A 50 -9.55 26.78 -1.79
CA PHE A 50 -8.83 25.57 -2.19
C PHE A 50 -9.52 24.30 -1.72
N LEU A 51 -9.96 24.22 -0.46
CA LEU A 51 -10.67 23.07 0.07
C LEU A 51 -12.03 22.87 -0.61
N GLN A 52 -12.76 23.95 -0.89
CA GLN A 52 -14.01 23.91 -1.66
C GLN A 52 -13.76 23.36 -3.06
N SER A 53 -12.72 23.81 -3.75
CA SER A 53 -12.35 23.29 -5.08
C SER A 53 -11.97 21.80 -5.08
N LYS A 54 -11.69 21.22 -3.90
CA LYS A 54 -11.37 19.81 -3.68
C LYS A 54 -12.43 19.03 -2.93
N SER A 55 -13.63 19.62 -2.75
CA SER A 55 -14.73 19.03 -2.00
C SER A 55 -15.01 17.58 -2.40
N ASP A 56 -15.30 17.35 -3.65
CA ASP A 56 -15.57 16.02 -4.22
C ASP A 56 -14.46 15.00 -3.94
N TYR A 57 -13.19 15.42 -4.08
CA TYR A 57 -12.04 14.58 -3.78
C TYR A 57 -11.94 14.26 -2.28
N ILE A 58 -12.17 15.26 -1.42
CA ILE A 58 -12.10 15.09 0.05
C ILE A 58 -13.20 14.13 0.50
N LEU A 59 -14.44 14.36 0.10
CA LEU A 59 -15.59 13.58 0.52
C LEU A 59 -15.47 12.12 0.04
N LYS A 60 -15.13 11.91 -1.23
CA LYS A 60 -14.88 10.55 -1.76
C LYS A 60 -13.75 9.83 -1.03
N ALA A 61 -12.68 10.53 -0.67
CA ALA A 61 -11.58 9.93 0.09
C ALA A 61 -12.01 9.56 1.52
N LEU A 62 -12.76 10.41 2.20
CA LEU A 62 -13.29 10.14 3.54
C LEU A 62 -14.26 8.97 3.54
N ASP A 63 -15.21 8.92 2.58
CA ASP A 63 -16.17 7.83 2.46
C ASP A 63 -15.47 6.51 2.18
N ARG A 64 -14.48 6.53 1.30
CA ARG A 64 -13.63 5.37 1.02
C ARG A 64 -12.89 4.87 2.26
N TYR A 65 -12.27 5.77 3.03
CA TYR A 65 -11.60 5.37 4.27
C TYR A 65 -12.58 4.89 5.35
N ALA A 66 -13.78 5.47 5.41
CA ALA A 66 -14.85 5.01 6.29
C ALA A 66 -15.30 3.59 5.92
N GLU A 67 -15.45 3.31 4.62
CA GLU A 67 -15.79 1.97 4.13
C GLU A 67 -14.67 0.97 4.43
N MET A 68 -13.42 1.33 4.12
CA MET A 68 -12.25 0.50 4.44
C MET A 68 -12.15 0.20 5.94
N ALA A 69 -12.47 1.15 6.80
CA ALA A 69 -12.46 0.97 8.25
C ALA A 69 -13.45 -0.09 8.74
N LYS A 70 -14.59 -0.29 8.04
CA LYS A 70 -15.56 -1.37 8.35
C LYS A 70 -14.97 -2.77 8.11
N TYR A 71 -14.09 -2.88 7.12
CA TYR A 71 -13.40 -4.13 6.75
C TYR A 71 -11.99 -4.23 7.32
N ALA A 72 -11.52 -3.18 8.02
CA ALA A 72 -10.23 -3.21 8.68
C ALA A 72 -10.18 -4.38 9.67
N SER A 73 -9.24 -5.28 9.49
CA SER A 73 -9.01 -6.36 10.44
C SER A 73 -8.75 -5.76 11.83
N LYS A 74 -9.31 -6.38 12.86
CA LYS A 74 -9.01 -5.98 14.25
C LYS A 74 -7.50 -5.90 14.44
N PRO A 75 -7.01 -4.95 15.26
CA PRO A 75 -5.58 -4.88 15.56
C PRO A 75 -5.07 -6.26 16.01
N LYS A 76 -3.94 -6.67 15.43
CA LYS A 76 -3.34 -7.96 15.76
C LYS A 76 -2.90 -7.99 17.23
N THR A 77 -3.20 -9.07 17.89
CA THR A 77 -2.84 -9.30 19.29
C THR A 77 -1.60 -10.17 19.46
N TYR A 78 -1.19 -10.82 18.36
CA TYR A 78 -0.02 -11.70 18.28
C TYR A 78 -0.09 -12.84 19.33
N VAL A 79 -1.23 -13.53 19.37
CA VAL A 79 -1.49 -14.69 20.23
C VAL A 79 -1.62 -15.97 19.39
N ASP A 80 -1.47 -17.12 20.04
CA ASP A 80 -1.64 -18.41 19.39
C ASP A 80 -2.99 -18.53 18.67
N GLY A 81 -2.96 -19.12 17.47
CA GLY A 81 -4.13 -19.33 16.62
C GLY A 81 -4.55 -18.11 15.81
N GLU A 82 -3.96 -16.93 16.02
CA GLU A 82 -4.27 -15.76 15.21
C GLU A 82 -3.88 -15.97 13.74
N SER A 83 -4.75 -15.56 12.81
CA SER A 83 -4.52 -15.80 11.38
C SER A 83 -3.66 -14.71 10.76
N PHE A 84 -2.71 -15.12 9.93
CA PHE A 84 -1.90 -14.24 9.06
C PHE A 84 -1.99 -14.73 7.63
N ARG A 85 -2.26 -13.81 6.69
CA ARG A 85 -2.34 -14.15 5.27
C ARG A 85 -1.01 -13.89 4.59
N ILE A 86 -0.48 -14.91 3.91
CA ILE A 86 0.77 -14.85 3.15
C ILE A 86 0.56 -15.58 1.83
N LEU A 87 0.83 -14.92 0.70
CA LEU A 87 0.67 -15.45 -0.66
C LEU A 87 -0.72 -16.07 -0.93
N GLY A 88 -1.77 -15.47 -0.34
CA GLY A 88 -3.14 -15.93 -0.47
C GLY A 88 -3.54 -17.05 0.49
N HIS A 89 -2.62 -17.58 1.30
CA HIS A 89 -2.86 -18.63 2.28
C HIS A 89 -3.01 -18.07 3.70
N ASP A 90 -3.99 -18.57 4.45
CA ASP A 90 -4.20 -18.21 5.85
C ASP A 90 -3.37 -19.13 6.76
N LEU A 91 -2.27 -18.60 7.27
CA LEU A 91 -1.39 -19.29 8.23
C LEU A 91 -1.81 -18.98 9.68
N ARG A 92 -1.61 -19.91 10.58
CA ARG A 92 -1.89 -19.74 12.00
C ARG A 92 -0.63 -19.38 12.78
N LEU A 93 -0.71 -18.36 13.63
CA LEU A 93 0.39 -17.98 14.50
C LEU A 93 0.59 -19.01 15.61
N LYS A 94 1.86 -19.38 15.86
CA LYS A 94 2.34 -20.06 17.08
C LYS A 94 3.34 -19.16 17.75
N VAL A 95 3.14 -18.88 19.05
CA VAL A 95 4.07 -18.08 19.85
C VAL A 95 4.81 -19.00 20.80
N ILE A 96 6.12 -19.07 20.69
CA ILE A 96 6.96 -19.89 21.56
C ILE A 96 8.03 -19.06 22.25
N GLN A 97 8.33 -19.38 23.49
CA GLN A 97 9.43 -18.74 24.21
C GLN A 97 10.78 -19.23 23.70
N GLY A 98 11.73 -18.30 23.52
CA GLY A 98 13.07 -18.64 23.08
C GLY A 98 14.12 -17.59 23.44
N LYS A 99 15.37 -17.86 23.04
CA LYS A 99 16.51 -16.98 23.37
C LYS A 99 16.64 -15.75 22.44
N ARG A 100 15.93 -15.72 21.31
CA ARG A 100 16.00 -14.66 20.31
C ARG A 100 14.59 -14.37 19.77
N ASN A 101 14.38 -13.16 19.25
CA ASN A 101 13.14 -12.77 18.61
C ASN A 101 13.28 -12.97 17.10
N PHE A 102 12.50 -13.85 16.51
CA PHE A 102 12.40 -14.06 15.06
C PHE A 102 11.09 -14.75 14.72
N ALA A 103 10.72 -14.73 13.44
CA ALA A 103 9.60 -15.49 12.92
C ALA A 103 10.04 -16.33 11.72
N VAL A 104 9.41 -17.49 11.55
CA VAL A 104 9.55 -18.38 10.40
C VAL A 104 8.19 -18.95 10.07
N SER A 105 7.99 -19.38 8.82
CA SER A 105 6.74 -20.05 8.43
C SER A 105 7.02 -21.38 7.75
N ASP A 106 6.05 -22.27 7.88
CA ASP A 106 5.82 -23.43 7.02
C ASP A 106 4.52 -23.23 6.23
N GLU A 107 3.94 -24.30 5.71
CA GLU A 107 2.71 -24.24 4.90
C GLU A 107 1.43 -23.94 5.73
N VAL A 108 1.47 -24.12 7.05
CA VAL A 108 0.32 -24.04 7.95
C VAL A 108 0.48 -22.96 9.02
N TYR A 109 1.70 -22.79 9.50
CA TYR A 109 1.98 -21.94 10.64
C TYR A 109 3.00 -20.85 10.35
N VAL A 110 2.82 -19.73 11.05
CA VAL A 110 3.89 -18.76 11.31
C VAL A 110 4.32 -18.98 12.77
N THR A 111 5.54 -19.39 12.99
CA THR A 111 6.10 -19.56 14.35
C THR A 111 6.87 -18.30 14.73
N LEU A 112 6.36 -17.59 15.72
CA LEU A 112 7.00 -16.42 16.33
C LEU A 112 7.75 -16.88 17.58
N VAL A 113 9.07 -16.86 17.53
CA VAL A 113 9.93 -17.09 18.69
C VAL A 113 10.15 -15.75 19.39
N ALA A 114 9.81 -15.68 20.67
CA ALA A 114 9.85 -14.48 21.49
C ALA A 114 10.67 -14.68 22.75
N LYS A 115 11.54 -13.74 23.14
CA LYS A 115 12.21 -13.75 24.44
C LYS A 115 11.21 -13.62 25.58
N ASP A 116 10.25 -12.71 25.40
CA ASP A 116 9.10 -12.53 26.27
C ASP A 116 7.81 -12.64 25.44
N PRO A 117 7.06 -13.74 25.56
CA PRO A 117 5.79 -13.94 24.87
C PRO A 117 4.70 -12.91 25.23
N ASN A 118 4.85 -12.20 26.36
CA ASN A 118 3.88 -11.19 26.81
C ASN A 118 4.18 -9.78 26.26
N ASP A 119 5.40 -9.53 25.75
CA ASP A 119 5.76 -8.23 25.13
C ASP A 119 5.11 -8.10 23.76
N HIS A 120 3.95 -7.42 23.73
CA HIS A 120 3.18 -7.17 22.50
C HIS A 120 3.98 -6.36 21.45
N ASP A 121 4.68 -5.31 21.87
CA ASP A 121 5.39 -4.41 20.96
C ASP A 121 6.60 -5.09 20.32
N MET A 122 7.28 -5.95 21.05
CA MET A 122 8.36 -6.77 20.53
C MET A 122 7.82 -7.79 19.53
N LYS A 123 6.72 -8.50 19.85
CA LYS A 123 6.07 -9.44 18.92
C LYS A 123 5.65 -8.73 17.63
N LYS A 124 4.99 -7.56 17.77
CA LYS A 124 4.60 -6.73 16.62
C LYS A 124 5.80 -6.40 15.74
N ARG A 125 6.86 -5.83 16.31
CA ARG A 125 8.07 -5.46 15.54
C ARG A 125 8.72 -6.67 14.86
N THR A 126 8.74 -7.82 15.52
CA THR A 126 9.31 -9.05 14.96
C THR A 126 8.49 -9.52 13.76
N MET A 127 7.18 -9.53 13.88
CA MET A 127 6.27 -9.92 12.80
C MET A 127 6.31 -8.91 11.64
N ASP A 128 6.27 -7.62 11.92
CA ASP A 128 6.35 -6.56 10.88
C ASP A 128 7.65 -6.69 10.06
N ASN A 129 8.77 -6.95 10.72
CA ASN A 129 10.07 -7.15 10.06
C ASN A 129 10.08 -8.43 9.22
N TRP A 130 9.51 -9.53 9.75
CA TRP A 130 9.42 -10.79 9.04
C TRP A 130 8.53 -10.66 7.79
N ILE A 131 7.31 -10.09 7.91
CA ILE A 131 6.39 -9.83 6.81
C ILE A 131 7.06 -8.99 5.73
N LYS A 132 7.75 -7.91 6.13
CA LYS A 132 8.49 -7.07 5.20
C LYS A 132 9.59 -7.84 4.47
N LYS A 133 10.33 -8.70 5.17
CA LYS A 133 11.37 -9.52 4.57
C LYS A 133 10.78 -10.51 3.57
N GLN A 134 9.69 -11.21 3.93
CA GLN A 134 8.98 -12.11 3.01
C GLN A 134 8.50 -11.36 1.75
N CYS A 135 7.87 -10.18 1.94
CA CYS A 135 7.45 -9.34 0.82
C CYS A 135 8.62 -8.99 -0.12
N GLN A 136 9.76 -8.62 0.44
CA GLN A 136 10.96 -8.28 -0.33
C GLN A 136 11.47 -9.47 -1.14
N GLU A 137 11.60 -10.63 -0.50
CA GLU A 137 12.13 -11.86 -1.12
C GLU A 137 11.22 -12.35 -2.26
N TYR A 138 9.91 -12.45 -2.03
CA TYR A 138 8.98 -12.93 -3.04
C TYR A 138 8.82 -11.96 -4.21
N ILE A 139 8.66 -10.65 -3.94
CA ILE A 139 8.52 -9.67 -5.02
C ILE A 139 9.81 -9.53 -5.82
N GLN A 140 10.97 -9.65 -5.18
CA GLN A 140 12.27 -9.69 -5.87
C GLN A 140 12.30 -10.85 -6.87
N GLN A 141 11.95 -12.07 -6.44
CA GLN A 141 11.91 -13.26 -7.30
C GLN A 141 10.93 -13.08 -8.47
N VAL A 142 9.73 -12.51 -8.21
CA VAL A 142 8.77 -12.21 -9.28
C VAL A 142 9.32 -11.16 -10.25
N CYS A 143 9.97 -10.10 -9.74
CA CYS A 143 10.61 -9.11 -10.61
C CYS A 143 11.69 -9.74 -11.50
N GLU A 144 12.51 -10.63 -10.95
CA GLU A 144 13.56 -11.34 -11.69
C GLU A 144 12.97 -12.27 -12.77
N SER A 145 11.85 -12.92 -12.48
CA SER A 145 11.15 -13.78 -13.47
C SER A 145 10.46 -12.99 -14.59
N VAL A 146 9.95 -11.80 -14.28
CA VAL A 146 9.25 -10.93 -15.23
C VAL A 146 10.22 -10.12 -16.09
N TYR A 147 11.34 -9.68 -15.51
CA TYR A 147 12.32 -8.77 -16.12
C TYR A 147 12.80 -9.16 -17.53
N PRO A 148 13.12 -10.42 -17.85
CA PRO A 148 13.58 -10.82 -19.18
C PRO A 148 12.62 -10.42 -20.30
N LYS A 149 11.32 -10.33 -20.03
CA LYS A 149 10.31 -9.89 -21.00
C LYS A 149 10.50 -8.41 -21.39
N PHE A 150 11.07 -7.58 -20.51
CA PHE A 150 11.25 -6.16 -20.66
C PHE A 150 12.67 -5.76 -21.06
N GLN A 151 13.66 -6.58 -20.73
CA GLN A 151 15.07 -6.35 -21.07
C GLN A 151 15.28 -6.15 -22.57
N LYS A 152 14.59 -6.92 -23.41
CA LYS A 152 14.63 -6.79 -24.89
C LYS A 152 14.11 -5.44 -25.43
N TYR A 153 13.40 -4.66 -24.61
CA TYR A 153 12.94 -3.30 -24.93
C TYR A 153 13.86 -2.22 -24.35
N GLY A 154 15.04 -2.59 -23.86
CA GLY A 154 16.01 -1.66 -23.30
C GLY A 154 15.72 -1.23 -21.85
N VAL A 155 14.79 -1.89 -21.16
CA VAL A 155 14.52 -1.62 -19.75
C VAL A 155 15.64 -2.24 -18.92
N GLU A 156 16.31 -1.42 -18.08
CA GLU A 156 17.26 -1.91 -17.09
C GLU A 156 16.53 -2.42 -15.85
N PHE A 157 17.17 -3.36 -15.09
CA PHE A 157 16.57 -3.84 -13.85
C PHE A 157 16.44 -2.70 -12.84
N PRO A 158 15.23 -2.44 -12.32
CA PRO A 158 14.97 -1.28 -11.49
C PRO A 158 15.42 -1.45 -10.04
N VAL A 159 15.61 -0.34 -9.36
CA VAL A 159 15.74 -0.33 -7.89
C VAL A 159 14.36 -0.60 -7.28
N LEU A 160 14.27 -1.64 -6.47
CA LEU A 160 13.04 -2.02 -5.76
C LEU A 160 12.96 -1.32 -4.41
N ARG A 161 11.78 -0.79 -4.09
CA ARG A 161 11.46 -0.17 -2.80
C ARG A 161 10.18 -0.76 -2.25
N PHE A 162 10.08 -0.83 -0.93
CA PHE A 162 8.95 -1.43 -0.22
C PHE A 162 8.46 -0.47 0.86
N ARG A 163 7.15 -0.18 0.84
CA ARG A 163 6.51 0.76 1.78
C ARG A 163 5.10 0.30 2.10
N ASN A 164 4.59 0.72 3.25
CA ASN A 164 3.15 0.71 3.47
C ASN A 164 2.54 1.84 2.66
N MET A 165 1.59 1.53 1.80
CA MET A 165 0.87 2.48 0.96
C MET A 165 -0.63 2.35 1.18
N VAL A 166 -1.35 3.48 1.19
CA VAL A 166 -2.79 3.53 1.49
C VAL A 166 -3.69 3.53 0.25
N SER A 167 -3.13 3.69 -0.96
CA SER A 167 -3.95 3.95 -2.16
C SER A 167 -3.51 3.18 -3.41
N ARG A 168 -2.53 2.30 -3.30
CA ARG A 168 -2.02 1.56 -4.45
C ARG A 168 -1.17 0.36 -4.03
N TRP A 169 -1.07 -0.62 -4.92
CA TRP A 169 -0.25 -1.81 -4.75
C TRP A 169 1.20 -1.61 -5.20
N GLY A 170 1.40 -0.78 -6.21
CA GLY A 170 2.69 -0.45 -6.75
C GLY A 170 2.78 0.98 -7.28
N SER A 171 3.96 1.40 -7.66
CA SER A 171 4.20 2.60 -8.45
C SER A 171 5.54 2.54 -9.17
N CYS A 172 5.58 3.03 -10.40
CA CYS A 172 6.79 3.15 -11.20
C CYS A 172 7.24 4.60 -11.30
N GLN A 173 8.55 4.83 -11.22
CA GLN A 173 9.21 6.09 -11.54
C GLN A 173 10.20 5.85 -12.69
N PRO A 174 9.75 5.87 -13.96
CA PRO A 174 10.58 5.45 -15.10
C PRO A 174 11.90 6.21 -15.21
N LYS A 175 11.88 7.53 -15.07
CA LYS A 175 13.09 8.38 -15.16
C LYS A 175 14.13 8.05 -14.08
N ARG A 176 13.73 7.54 -12.92
CA ARG A 176 14.61 7.18 -11.80
C ARG A 176 14.91 5.69 -11.74
N LYS A 177 14.30 4.90 -12.62
CA LYS A 177 14.39 3.43 -12.64
C LYS A 177 14.04 2.81 -11.29
N ILE A 178 12.94 3.28 -10.66
CA ILE A 178 12.49 2.81 -9.35
C ILE A 178 11.09 2.22 -9.48
N LEU A 179 10.92 1.00 -8.96
CA LEU A 179 9.63 0.41 -8.63
C LEU A 179 9.43 0.44 -7.12
N THR A 180 8.24 0.82 -6.69
CA THR A 180 7.88 0.78 -5.26
C THR A 180 6.66 -0.11 -5.10
N PHE A 181 6.73 -1.09 -4.19
CA PHE A 181 5.65 -2.02 -3.91
C PHE A 181 5.12 -1.84 -2.49
N ASN A 182 3.81 -2.07 -2.33
CA ASN A 182 3.16 -2.07 -1.04
C ASN A 182 3.51 -3.37 -0.29
N ILE A 183 3.90 -3.25 0.99
CA ILE A 183 4.21 -4.43 1.82
C ILE A 183 2.98 -5.33 1.98
N ALA A 184 1.77 -4.76 2.04
CA ALA A 184 0.53 -5.53 2.10
C ALA A 184 0.30 -6.45 0.88
N LEU A 185 1.03 -6.24 -0.23
CA LEU A 185 0.92 -7.09 -1.42
C LEU A 185 1.31 -8.55 -1.14
N ILE A 186 2.10 -8.82 -0.08
CA ILE A 186 2.46 -10.18 0.32
C ILE A 186 1.25 -11.03 0.73
N GLU A 187 0.15 -10.41 1.12
CA GLU A 187 -1.09 -11.11 1.47
C GLU A 187 -1.78 -11.70 0.25
N ALA A 188 -1.54 -11.12 -0.95
CA ALA A 188 -2.19 -11.52 -2.18
C ALA A 188 -1.61 -12.82 -2.76
N PRO A 189 -2.40 -13.61 -3.51
CA PRO A 189 -1.90 -14.75 -4.27
C PRO A 189 -0.76 -14.37 -5.21
N LEU A 190 0.15 -15.31 -5.47
CA LEU A 190 1.30 -15.08 -6.34
C LEU A 190 0.89 -14.54 -7.73
N SER A 191 -0.21 -15.05 -8.29
CA SER A 191 -0.75 -14.57 -9.57
C SER A 191 -1.13 -13.08 -9.57
N CYS A 192 -1.63 -12.59 -8.43
CA CYS A 192 -1.93 -11.16 -8.24
C CYS A 192 -0.64 -10.33 -8.08
N ILE A 193 0.36 -10.86 -7.38
CA ILE A 193 1.67 -10.22 -7.24
C ILE A 193 2.33 -10.10 -8.63
N GLU A 194 2.32 -11.16 -9.43
CA GLU A 194 2.83 -11.15 -10.81
C GLU A 194 2.12 -10.09 -11.68
N TYR A 195 0.80 -9.95 -11.50
CA TYR A 195 0.04 -8.91 -12.21
C TYR A 195 0.54 -7.50 -11.82
N VAL A 196 0.65 -7.21 -10.53
CA VAL A 196 1.12 -5.89 -10.08
C VAL A 196 2.55 -5.62 -10.56
N VAL A 197 3.45 -6.59 -10.44
CA VAL A 197 4.83 -6.48 -10.92
C VAL A 197 4.86 -6.20 -12.43
N THR A 198 4.12 -7.00 -13.23
CA THR A 198 4.06 -6.81 -14.68
C THR A 198 3.48 -5.44 -15.03
N HIS A 199 2.42 -5.00 -14.34
CA HIS A 199 1.81 -3.67 -14.51
C HIS A 199 2.83 -2.54 -14.30
N GLU A 200 3.59 -2.61 -13.21
CA GLU A 200 4.61 -1.61 -12.91
C GLU A 200 5.79 -1.63 -13.91
N PHE A 201 6.18 -2.80 -14.41
CA PHE A 201 7.17 -2.89 -15.47
C PHE A 201 6.67 -2.30 -16.81
N VAL A 202 5.39 -2.45 -17.15
CA VAL A 202 4.81 -1.83 -18.36
C VAL A 202 4.93 -0.31 -18.34
N HIS A 203 4.94 0.32 -17.17
CA HIS A 203 5.14 1.76 -17.04
C HIS A 203 6.50 2.26 -17.53
N PHE A 204 7.51 1.41 -17.64
CA PHE A 204 8.78 1.77 -18.29
C PHE A 204 8.62 1.96 -19.80
N LEU A 205 7.65 1.27 -20.42
CA LEU A 205 7.35 1.37 -21.85
C LEU A 205 6.28 2.41 -22.15
N GLN A 206 5.30 2.54 -21.24
CA GLN A 206 4.16 3.45 -21.38
C GLN A 206 3.78 4.04 -20.00
N PRO A 207 4.16 5.30 -19.71
CA PRO A 207 3.97 5.90 -18.37
C PRO A 207 2.52 6.09 -17.95
N ASN A 208 1.58 6.22 -18.88
CA ASN A 208 0.15 6.42 -18.58
C ASN A 208 -0.68 5.20 -19.01
N HIS A 209 -1.87 5.05 -18.40
CA HIS A 209 -2.81 3.96 -18.68
C HIS A 209 -3.60 4.18 -19.98
N SER A 210 -2.92 4.53 -21.08
CA SER A 210 -3.50 4.66 -22.41
C SER A 210 -3.83 3.29 -23.04
N ARG A 211 -4.51 3.29 -24.20
CA ARG A 211 -4.76 2.07 -24.96
C ARG A 211 -3.47 1.26 -25.21
N LYS A 212 -2.35 1.96 -25.48
CA LYS A 212 -1.05 1.34 -25.71
C LYS A 212 -0.50 0.63 -24.46
N PHE A 213 -0.74 1.18 -23.27
CA PHE A 213 -0.40 0.52 -22.00
C PHE A 213 -1.09 -0.84 -21.89
N TYR A 214 -2.41 -0.88 -22.10
CA TYR A 214 -3.17 -2.13 -22.02
C TYR A 214 -2.84 -3.12 -23.14
N GLN A 215 -2.41 -2.64 -24.31
CA GLN A 215 -1.86 -3.50 -25.38
C GLN A 215 -0.58 -4.21 -24.91
N TYR A 216 0.38 -3.48 -24.32
CA TYR A 216 1.57 -4.08 -23.74
C TYR A 216 1.22 -5.04 -22.60
N LEU A 217 0.35 -4.62 -21.69
CA LEU A 217 -0.04 -5.46 -20.57
C LEU A 217 -0.66 -6.77 -21.05
N SER A 218 -1.57 -6.73 -22.03
CA SER A 218 -2.18 -7.94 -22.63
C SER A 218 -1.17 -8.82 -23.38
N MET A 219 -0.14 -8.22 -23.97
CA MET A 219 0.91 -8.96 -24.66
C MET A 219 1.81 -9.73 -23.66
N PHE A 220 2.13 -9.13 -22.52
CA PHE A 220 2.99 -9.74 -21.50
C PHE A 220 2.22 -10.67 -20.56
N MET A 221 0.92 -10.41 -20.36
CA MET A 221 0.03 -11.13 -19.46
C MET A 221 -1.40 -11.12 -20.01
N PRO A 222 -1.78 -12.10 -20.84
CA PRO A 222 -3.11 -12.14 -21.49
C PRO A 222 -4.27 -12.17 -20.49
N ASP A 223 -4.08 -12.81 -19.34
CA ASP A 223 -5.06 -13.03 -18.26
C ASP A 223 -5.05 -11.90 -17.20
N TRP A 224 -4.44 -10.74 -17.50
CA TRP A 224 -4.29 -9.65 -16.54
C TRP A 224 -5.62 -9.13 -15.95
N LYS A 225 -6.72 -9.19 -16.73
CA LYS A 225 -8.04 -8.72 -16.26
C LYS A 225 -8.59 -9.61 -15.14
N GLU A 226 -8.40 -10.91 -15.26
CA GLU A 226 -8.83 -11.89 -14.25
C GLU A 226 -8.02 -11.72 -12.97
N ARG A 227 -6.70 -11.58 -13.09
CA ARG A 227 -5.80 -11.35 -11.96
C ARG A 227 -6.08 -10.03 -11.26
N LYS A 228 -6.34 -8.96 -12.04
CA LYS A 228 -6.77 -7.66 -11.51
C LYS A 228 -8.07 -7.80 -10.73
N SER A 229 -9.10 -8.41 -11.33
CA SER A 229 -10.39 -8.62 -10.68
C SER A 229 -10.29 -9.45 -9.40
N SER A 230 -9.43 -10.48 -9.39
CA SER A 230 -9.16 -11.28 -8.20
C SER A 230 -8.54 -10.43 -7.08
N LEU A 231 -7.54 -9.61 -7.43
CA LEU A 231 -6.89 -8.71 -6.48
C LEU A 231 -7.88 -7.69 -5.90
N GLU A 232 -8.67 -7.05 -6.74
CA GLU A 232 -9.65 -6.02 -6.34
C GLU A 232 -10.78 -6.61 -5.48
N LYS A 233 -11.32 -7.77 -5.81
CA LYS A 233 -12.41 -8.42 -5.05
C LYS A 233 -11.97 -8.90 -3.67
N THR A 234 -10.77 -9.44 -3.55
CA THR A 234 -10.30 -10.09 -2.33
C THR A 234 -9.60 -9.10 -1.39
N TYR A 235 -9.00 -8.06 -1.96
CA TYR A 235 -8.13 -7.12 -1.26
C TYR A 235 -8.56 -5.68 -1.56
N ASN A 236 -9.84 -5.37 -1.33
CA ASN A 236 -10.48 -4.06 -1.60
C ASN A 236 -9.90 -2.93 -0.73
N TYR A 237 -8.57 -2.88 -0.61
CA TYR A 237 -7.87 -1.85 0.16
C TYR A 237 -7.81 -0.49 -0.54
N PHE A 238 -8.16 -0.41 -1.86
CA PHE A 238 -7.81 0.77 -2.67
C PHE A 238 -8.87 1.21 -3.71
N GLU A 239 -10.11 0.69 -3.67
CA GLU A 239 -11.22 1.23 -4.49
C GLU A 239 -11.94 2.41 -3.84
#